data_f7969d1e8ef92019fc1b3ae168906322
#
_entry.id   f7969d1e8ef92019fc1b3ae168906322
#
_cell.length_a   1.000
_cell.length_b   1.000
_cell.length_c   1.000
_cell.angle_alpha   90.00
_cell.angle_beta   90.00
_cell.angle_gamma   90.00
#
_symmetry.space_group_name_H-M   'P 1'
#
loop_
_entity.id
_entity.type
_entity.pdbx_description
1 polymer ?
#
loop_
_entity_poly.entity_id
_entity_poly.type
_entity_poly.pdbx_seq_one_letter_code
_entity_poly.pdbx_strand_id
1 'polypeptide(L)'
;PYEEMERKLKPLAEQLGIADILNKYPYEVSGGQKQRAAVARALITDPQIVLADEPTGALDSRSSDNLLELFGEINKGGQTILMVTHSVKAASHAGRVLFLRDGRVYHQLYRGSESREAQFRRISDTLTVLTQGGENHG
;
A
#
# COMPACT_ATOMS: atom_id res chain seq x y z
N PRO A 1 -24.30 -14.49 -0.11
CA PRO A 1 -25.26 -14.37 0.96
C PRO A 1 -24.73 -13.48 2.09
N TYR A 2 -25.60 -12.83 2.78
CA TYR A 2 -25.28 -11.92 3.87
C TYR A 2 -24.48 -12.61 5.00
N GLU A 3 -24.87 -13.81 5.39
CA GLU A 3 -24.20 -14.56 6.43
C GLU A 3 -22.75 -14.93 6.08
N GLU A 4 -22.50 -15.21 4.82
CA GLU A 4 -21.15 -15.50 4.35
C GLU A 4 -20.27 -14.25 4.40
N MET A 5 -20.82 -13.09 4.03
CA MET A 5 -20.14 -11.81 4.12
C MET A 5 -19.81 -11.45 5.56
N GLU A 6 -20.73 -11.68 6.50
CA GLU A 6 -20.48 -11.46 7.92
C GLU A 6 -19.35 -12.36 8.45
N ARG A 7 -19.32 -13.63 8.06
CA ARG A 7 -18.28 -14.56 8.49
C ARG A 7 -16.89 -14.13 8.00
N LYS A 8 -16.82 -13.53 6.81
CA LYS A 8 -15.56 -13.01 6.26
C LYS A 8 -15.19 -11.68 6.87
N LEU A 9 -16.16 -10.83 7.14
CA LEU A 9 -15.93 -9.49 7.63
C LEU A 9 -15.32 -9.45 9.03
N LYS A 10 -15.84 -10.27 9.96
CA LYS A 10 -15.38 -10.25 11.37
C LYS A 10 -13.88 -10.50 11.51
N PRO A 11 -13.32 -11.60 10.95
CA PRO A 11 -11.88 -11.84 11.07
C PRO A 11 -11.05 -10.73 10.42
N LEU A 12 -11.50 -10.22 9.28
CA LEU A 12 -10.81 -9.13 8.61
C LEU A 12 -10.86 -7.85 9.42
N ALA A 13 -12.01 -7.52 9.99
CA ALA A 13 -12.15 -6.33 10.82
C ALA A 13 -11.25 -6.39 12.05
N GLU A 14 -11.11 -7.54 12.69
CA GLU A 14 -10.20 -7.74 13.81
C GLU A 14 -8.74 -7.59 13.39
N GLN A 15 -8.34 -8.25 12.29
CA GLN A 15 -6.98 -8.17 11.76
C GLN A 15 -6.60 -6.73 11.40
N LEU A 16 -7.52 -5.98 10.83
CA LEU A 16 -7.29 -4.61 10.37
C LEU A 16 -7.50 -3.58 11.48
N GLY A 17 -7.96 -4.01 12.66
CA GLY A 17 -8.20 -3.10 13.78
C GLY A 17 -9.34 -2.13 13.55
N ILE A 18 -10.37 -2.54 12.81
CA ILE A 18 -11.52 -1.70 12.48
C ILE A 18 -12.84 -2.22 13.04
N ALA A 19 -12.79 -3.27 13.89
CA ALA A 19 -14.00 -3.85 14.46
C ALA A 19 -14.89 -2.80 15.13
N ASP A 20 -14.26 -1.83 15.82
CA ASP A 20 -14.96 -0.77 16.53
C ASP A 20 -15.67 0.22 15.62
N ILE A 21 -15.22 0.36 14.35
CA ILE A 21 -15.75 1.38 13.45
C ILE A 21 -16.86 0.88 12.53
N LEU A 22 -17.13 -0.42 12.52
CA LEU A 22 -18.17 -0.99 11.65
C LEU A 22 -19.57 -0.42 11.95
N ASN A 23 -19.78 0.04 13.18
CA ASN A 23 -21.05 0.63 13.62
C ASN A 23 -21.00 2.15 13.75
N LYS A 24 -19.88 2.78 13.38
CA LYS A 24 -19.75 4.23 13.46
C LYS A 24 -20.20 4.91 12.17
N TYR A 25 -20.67 6.13 12.31
CA TYR A 25 -20.97 6.96 11.15
C TYR A 25 -19.65 7.40 10.47
N PRO A 26 -19.65 7.62 9.15
CA PRO A 26 -18.41 7.96 8.42
C PRO A 26 -17.64 9.16 8.98
N TYR A 27 -18.33 10.15 9.53
CA TYR A 27 -17.67 11.33 10.08
C TYR A 27 -16.99 11.09 11.43
N GLU A 28 -17.25 9.94 12.07
CA GLU A 28 -16.66 9.58 13.37
C GLU A 28 -15.34 8.84 13.24
N VAL A 29 -14.93 8.48 12.02
CA VAL A 29 -13.72 7.67 11.80
C VAL A 29 -12.58 8.54 11.29
N SER A 30 -11.35 8.19 11.71
CA SER A 30 -10.14 8.85 11.23
C SER A 30 -9.81 8.49 9.79
N GLY A 31 -8.90 9.24 9.15
CA GLY A 31 -8.41 8.92 7.80
C GLY A 31 -7.78 7.54 7.72
N GLY A 32 -6.98 7.16 8.74
CA GLY A 32 -6.37 5.82 8.79
C GLY A 32 -7.40 4.71 8.92
N GLN A 33 -8.44 4.92 9.73
CA GLN A 33 -9.53 3.95 9.87
C GLN A 33 -10.32 3.81 8.57
N LYS A 34 -10.54 4.91 7.85
CA LYS A 34 -11.21 4.87 6.55
C LYS A 34 -10.42 4.04 5.54
N GLN A 35 -9.11 4.19 5.53
CA GLN A 35 -8.24 3.41 4.63
C GLN A 35 -8.25 1.93 4.99
N ARG A 36 -8.21 1.59 6.27
CA ARG A 36 -8.30 0.19 6.71
C ARG A 36 -9.64 -0.42 6.37
N ALA A 37 -10.73 0.34 6.51
CA ALA A 37 -12.06 -0.11 6.12
C ALA A 37 -12.14 -0.38 4.61
N ALA A 38 -11.51 0.46 3.80
CA ALA A 38 -11.42 0.25 2.35
C ALA A 38 -10.63 -1.02 2.01
N VAL A 39 -9.54 -1.30 2.74
CA VAL A 39 -8.77 -2.54 2.57
C VAL A 39 -9.63 -3.76 2.92
N ALA A 40 -10.37 -3.70 4.04
CA ALA A 40 -11.26 -4.79 4.44
C ALA A 40 -12.30 -5.07 3.36
N ARG A 41 -12.89 -4.02 2.79
CA ARG A 41 -13.87 -4.14 1.71
C ARG A 41 -13.29 -4.82 0.48
N ALA A 42 -12.05 -4.47 0.13
CA ALA A 42 -11.36 -5.09 -0.99
C ALA A 42 -11.10 -6.58 -0.73
N LEU A 43 -10.67 -6.94 0.49
CA LEU A 43 -10.31 -8.31 0.83
C LEU A 43 -11.50 -9.27 0.98
N ILE A 44 -12.70 -8.74 1.29
CA ILE A 44 -13.90 -9.56 1.46
C ILE A 44 -14.22 -10.40 0.22
N THR A 45 -13.87 -9.89 -0.96
CA THR A 45 -14.16 -10.57 -2.24
C THR A 45 -13.14 -11.66 -2.59
N ASP A 46 -12.16 -11.93 -1.73
CA ASP A 46 -11.05 -12.87 -1.98
C ASP A 46 -10.35 -12.59 -3.32
N PRO A 47 -9.85 -11.36 -3.54
CA PRO A 47 -9.27 -11.00 -4.83
C PRO A 47 -7.92 -11.68 -5.03
N GLN A 48 -7.55 -11.92 -6.29
CA GLN A 48 -6.20 -12.40 -6.62
C GLN A 48 -5.17 -11.27 -6.51
N ILE A 49 -5.60 -10.04 -6.70
CA ILE A 49 -4.74 -8.87 -6.60
C ILE A 49 -5.52 -7.71 -5.98
N VAL A 50 -4.88 -6.98 -5.10
CA VAL A 50 -5.43 -5.75 -4.51
C VAL A 50 -4.72 -4.56 -5.14
N LEU A 51 -5.49 -3.61 -5.63
CA LEU A 51 -4.95 -2.36 -6.19
C LEU A 51 -5.06 -1.25 -5.14
N ALA A 52 -3.94 -0.59 -4.87
CA ALA A 52 -3.89 0.53 -3.93
C ALA A 52 -3.29 1.75 -4.65
N ASP A 53 -4.11 2.76 -4.89
CA ASP A 53 -3.69 3.97 -5.59
C ASP A 53 -3.47 5.09 -4.57
N GLU A 54 -2.20 5.48 -4.40
CA GLU A 54 -1.77 6.49 -3.43
C GLU A 54 -2.40 6.30 -2.05
N PRO A 55 -2.27 5.10 -1.45
CA PRO A 55 -3.05 4.77 -0.25
C PRO A 55 -2.70 5.60 0.98
N THR A 56 -1.53 6.22 1.01
CA THR A 56 -1.07 7.04 2.13
C THR A 56 -1.18 8.55 1.86
N GLY A 57 -1.71 8.95 0.70
CA GLY A 57 -1.66 10.34 0.25
C GLY A 57 -2.36 11.35 1.16
N ALA A 58 -3.42 10.94 1.85
CA ALA A 58 -4.18 11.82 2.75
C ALA A 58 -3.91 11.55 4.23
N LEU A 59 -2.91 10.72 4.54
CA LEU A 59 -2.63 10.29 5.90
C LEU A 59 -1.43 11.01 6.50
N ASP A 60 -1.45 11.20 7.82
CA ASP A 60 -0.27 11.66 8.55
C ASP A 60 0.80 10.56 8.56
N SER A 61 1.99 10.89 9.04
CA SER A 61 3.14 9.99 9.03
C SER A 61 2.89 8.69 9.80
N ARG A 62 2.28 8.78 10.97
CA ARG A 62 2.01 7.61 11.82
C ARG A 62 0.96 6.69 11.21
N SER A 63 -0.12 7.26 10.69
CA SER A 63 -1.17 6.50 10.03
C SER A 63 -0.65 5.85 8.75
N SER A 64 0.21 6.55 8.02
CA SER A 64 0.88 5.99 6.83
C SER A 64 1.73 4.78 7.18
N ASP A 65 2.55 4.88 8.23
CA ASP A 65 3.39 3.77 8.68
C ASP A 65 2.54 2.55 9.05
N ASN A 66 1.47 2.78 9.81
CA ASN A 66 0.57 1.71 10.23
C ASN A 66 -0.08 1.02 9.04
N LEU A 67 -0.53 1.78 8.06
CA LEU A 67 -1.16 1.22 6.85
C LEU A 67 -0.16 0.40 6.02
N LEU A 68 1.06 0.91 5.86
CA LEU A 68 2.09 0.21 5.10
C LEU A 68 2.54 -1.08 5.78
N GLU A 69 2.63 -1.10 7.10
CA GLU A 69 2.90 -2.32 7.86
C GLU A 69 1.77 -3.34 7.68
N LEU A 70 0.53 -2.87 7.69
CA LEU A 70 -0.63 -3.71 7.44
C LEU A 70 -0.57 -4.36 6.06
N PHE A 71 -0.24 -3.59 5.03
CA PHE A 71 -0.06 -4.14 3.68
C PHE A 71 1.03 -5.22 3.65
N GLY A 72 2.11 -5.01 4.40
CA GLY A 72 3.17 -6.00 4.53
C GLY A 72 2.68 -7.31 5.13
N GLU A 73 1.87 -7.23 6.18
CA GLU A 73 1.30 -8.41 6.83
C GLU A 73 0.34 -9.17 5.90
N ILE A 74 -0.53 -8.45 5.20
CA ILE A 74 -1.48 -9.02 4.24
C ILE A 74 -0.72 -9.71 3.11
N ASN A 75 0.34 -9.09 2.62
CA ASN A 75 1.18 -9.66 1.57
C ASN A 75 1.88 -10.94 2.03
N LYS A 76 2.40 -10.96 3.26
CA LYS A 76 3.02 -12.15 3.83
C LYS A 76 2.03 -13.31 3.94
N GLY A 77 0.75 -13.00 4.15
CA GLY A 77 -0.32 -13.99 4.18
C GLY A 77 -0.70 -14.54 2.82
N GLY A 78 -0.06 -14.10 1.74
CA GLY A 78 -0.26 -14.61 0.38
C GLY A 78 -1.01 -13.68 -0.56
N GLN A 79 -1.43 -12.50 -0.10
CA GLN A 79 -2.16 -11.56 -0.95
C GLN A 79 -1.19 -10.73 -1.78
N THR A 80 -1.39 -10.73 -3.10
CA THR A 80 -0.64 -9.83 -3.99
C THR A 80 -1.24 -8.43 -3.93
N ILE A 81 -0.38 -7.43 -3.74
CA ILE A 81 -0.78 -6.02 -3.68
C ILE A 81 0.00 -5.24 -4.72
N LEU A 82 -0.71 -4.52 -5.58
CA LEU A 82 -0.12 -3.59 -6.52
C LEU A 82 -0.43 -2.18 -6.04
N MET A 83 0.62 -1.45 -5.66
CA MET A 83 0.49 -0.08 -5.16
C MET A 83 1.01 0.90 -6.19
N VAL A 84 0.23 1.94 -6.47
CA VAL A 84 0.69 3.08 -7.28
C VAL A 84 0.95 4.24 -6.32
N THR A 85 2.16 4.78 -6.35
CA THR A 85 2.52 5.86 -5.41
C THR A 85 3.64 6.74 -5.96
N HIS A 86 3.65 8.00 -5.54
CA HIS A 86 4.77 8.92 -5.70
C HIS A 86 5.63 8.99 -4.45
N SER A 87 5.25 8.27 -3.39
CA SER A 87 5.96 8.27 -2.12
C SER A 87 7.09 7.24 -2.13
N VAL A 88 8.33 7.69 -1.98
CA VAL A 88 9.49 6.80 -1.87
C VAL A 88 9.37 5.92 -0.61
N LYS A 89 8.87 6.50 0.48
CA LYS A 89 8.66 5.77 1.72
C LYS A 89 7.67 4.62 1.53
N ALA A 90 6.55 4.87 0.87
CA ALA A 90 5.56 3.83 0.58
C ALA A 90 6.18 2.74 -0.32
N ALA A 91 6.88 3.13 -1.37
CA ALA A 91 7.53 2.20 -2.29
C ALA A 91 8.58 1.33 -1.60
N SER A 92 9.26 1.86 -0.58
CA SER A 92 10.31 1.11 0.14
C SER A 92 9.79 -0.11 0.89
N HIS A 93 8.49 -0.19 1.13
CA HIS A 93 7.85 -1.36 1.76
C HIS A 93 7.61 -2.51 0.77
N ALA A 94 7.71 -2.26 -0.52
CA ALA A 94 7.44 -3.27 -1.54
C ALA A 94 8.65 -4.19 -1.76
N GLY A 95 8.37 -5.43 -2.12
CA GLY A 95 9.42 -6.37 -2.51
C GLY A 95 9.94 -6.10 -3.91
N ARG A 96 9.12 -5.48 -4.76
CA ARG A 96 9.49 -5.12 -6.13
C ARG A 96 8.94 -3.74 -6.46
N VAL A 97 9.79 -2.90 -7.01
CA VAL A 97 9.41 -1.53 -7.39
C VAL A 97 9.62 -1.36 -8.89
N LEU A 98 8.56 -0.93 -9.58
CA LEU A 98 8.58 -0.63 -11.00
C LEU A 98 8.53 0.88 -11.19
N PHE A 99 9.46 1.41 -11.96
CA PHE A 99 9.51 2.83 -12.29
C PHE A 99 8.81 3.03 -13.62
N LEU A 100 7.71 3.79 -13.62
CA LEU A 100 6.92 4.05 -14.81
C LEU A 100 7.15 5.47 -15.31
N ARG A 101 7.25 5.59 -16.64
CA ARG A 101 7.37 6.87 -17.30
C ARG A 101 6.74 6.73 -18.69
N ASP A 102 5.84 7.64 -19.03
CA ASP A 102 5.17 7.66 -20.34
C ASP A 102 4.55 6.31 -20.73
N GLY A 103 3.92 5.65 -19.74
CA GLY A 103 3.24 4.38 -19.95
C GLY A 103 4.13 3.17 -20.07
N ARG A 104 5.41 3.29 -19.76
CA ARG A 104 6.39 2.19 -19.87
C ARG A 104 7.12 1.95 -18.57
N VAL A 105 7.50 0.68 -18.34
CA VAL A 105 8.40 0.32 -17.25
C VAL A 105 9.82 0.72 -17.65
N TYR A 106 10.37 1.67 -16.93
CA TYR A 106 11.65 2.27 -17.23
C TYR A 106 12.79 1.60 -16.49
N HIS A 107 12.52 1.12 -15.28
CA HIS A 107 13.51 0.47 -14.43
C HIS A 107 12.76 -0.33 -13.37
N GLN A 108 13.44 -1.29 -12.75
CA GLN A 108 12.86 -2.06 -11.65
C GLN A 108 13.93 -2.40 -10.62
N LEU A 109 13.50 -2.48 -9.36
CA LEU A 109 14.34 -2.87 -8.23
C LEU A 109 13.64 -3.97 -7.44
N TYR A 110 14.43 -4.93 -6.98
CA TYR A 110 14.00 -5.97 -6.04
C TYR A 110 14.66 -5.70 -4.70
N ARG A 111 13.88 -5.75 -3.62
CA ARG A 111 14.43 -5.54 -2.28
C ARG A 111 15.27 -6.74 -1.83
N GLY A 112 14.81 -7.95 -2.13
CA GLY A 112 15.49 -9.15 -1.67
C GLY A 112 15.60 -9.19 -0.14
N SER A 113 16.82 -9.38 0.38
CA SER A 113 17.08 -9.43 1.81
C SER A 113 17.46 -8.06 2.39
N GLU A 114 17.42 -7.00 1.60
CA GLU A 114 17.79 -5.66 2.08
C GLU A 114 16.72 -5.08 3.02
N SER A 115 17.16 -4.16 3.90
CA SER A 115 16.26 -3.43 4.78
C SER A 115 15.42 -2.42 4.00
N ARG A 116 14.33 -1.96 4.63
CA ARG A 116 13.49 -0.88 4.04
C ARG A 116 14.29 0.40 3.86
N GLU A 117 15.18 0.71 4.79
CA GLU A 117 16.04 1.90 4.73
C GLU A 117 17.00 1.83 3.54
N ALA A 118 17.60 0.67 3.29
CA ALA A 118 18.46 0.46 2.13
C ALA A 118 17.66 0.59 0.83
N GLN A 119 16.48 0.00 0.79
CA GLN A 119 15.60 0.11 -0.37
C GLN A 119 15.14 1.55 -0.61
N PHE A 120 14.82 2.29 0.45
CA PHE A 120 14.48 3.72 0.37
C PHE A 120 15.60 4.50 -0.33
N ARG A 121 16.84 4.27 0.07
CA ARG A 121 18.01 4.96 -0.55
C ARG A 121 18.16 4.58 -2.01
N ARG A 122 18.02 3.29 -2.34
CA ARG A 122 18.13 2.83 -3.72
C ARG A 122 17.05 3.45 -4.62
N ILE A 123 15.82 3.54 -4.11
CA ILE A 123 14.72 4.16 -4.85
C ILE A 123 15.00 5.64 -5.05
N SER A 124 15.41 6.34 -3.99
CA SER A 124 15.73 7.77 -4.04
C SER A 124 16.86 8.05 -5.03
N ASP A 125 17.93 7.25 -4.99
CA ASP A 125 19.06 7.41 -5.90
C ASP A 125 18.64 7.15 -7.35
N THR A 126 17.81 6.14 -7.57
CA THR A 126 17.30 5.81 -8.92
C THR A 126 16.46 6.95 -9.48
N LEU A 127 15.58 7.53 -8.67
CA LEU A 127 14.76 8.66 -9.10
C LEU A 127 15.61 9.87 -9.46
N THR A 128 16.66 10.13 -8.70
CA THR A 128 17.61 11.22 -8.97
C THR A 128 18.28 11.02 -10.33
N VAL A 129 18.79 9.81 -10.59
CA VAL A 129 19.43 9.47 -11.87
C VAL A 129 18.45 9.60 -13.03
N LEU A 130 17.24 9.08 -12.89
CA LEU A 130 16.22 9.13 -13.94
C LEU A 130 15.81 10.58 -14.24
N THR A 131 15.67 11.41 -13.22
CA THR A 131 15.33 12.83 -13.38
C THR A 131 16.44 13.59 -14.09
N GLN A 132 17.70 13.37 -13.66
CA GLN A 132 18.87 14.00 -14.31
C GLN A 132 19.01 13.55 -15.76
N GLY A 133 18.80 12.26 -16.05
CA GLY A 133 18.82 11.73 -17.39
C GLY A 133 17.76 12.37 -18.29
N GLY A 134 16.56 12.62 -17.74
CA GLY A 134 15.48 13.30 -18.44
C GLY A 134 15.80 14.75 -18.75
N GLU A 135 16.46 15.46 -17.82
CA GLU A 135 16.88 16.84 -18.00
C GLU A 135 17.96 16.99 -19.07
N ASN A 136 18.86 16.02 -19.16
CA ASN A 136 19.94 16.02 -20.13
C ASN A 136 19.48 15.73 -21.55
N HIS A 137 18.31 15.20 -21.75
CA HIS A 137 17.74 14.87 -23.05
C HIS A 137 16.67 15.86 -23.52
N GLY A 138 16.39 16.84 -22.70
CA GLY A 138 15.41 17.88 -23.01
C GLY A 138 15.98 19.03 -23.85
#